data_af8b4232db1a963c2c4206a73b7437b8
#
_entry.id   af8b4232db1a963c2c4206a73b7437b8
#
_cell.length_a   1.000
_cell.length_b   1.000
_cell.length_c   1.000
_cell.angle_alpha   90.00
_cell.angle_beta   90.00
_cell.angle_gamma   90.00
#
_symmetry.space_group_name_H-M   'P 1'
#
loop_
_entity.id
_entity.type
_entity.pdbx_description
1 polymer ?
#
loop_
_entity_poly.entity_id
_entity_poly.type
_entity_poly.pdbx_seq_one_letter_code
_entity_poly.pdbx_strand_id
1 'polypeptide(L)'
;VSKSHYFIINESKEHSWKVWKDCGNNPIYPQGGTWPYDRAGWCPGTRVDEEVFELTYLVNPGQTITFDYEIEKMSDNTEENGIYRMSHQLFSFGPPNFKRNLELVDIINPSSKDSYSRINPTLGKARVIVKNVGSENIRRIKFLYGLISGKMSTFHWRGYLKFLEKSIISLPLNDWHGLKDDKRFFIEAVTINGRKDEDYTDNKIISEVQIPQVLPESFVIKLKTNNYGRSRQNSYNISDYNGNSFYSGSDFLDSSNYDILIQLENGLYRFVFYDSNEDGIDRLWWKEKDSVGISGELGFYDVEQNPLKVFPPDFGQEIRMDFIIGPIP
;
A
#
# COMPACT_ATOMS: atom_id res chain seq x y z
N VAL A 1 4.50 4.63 -23.36
CA VAL A 1 5.80 5.03 -22.83
C VAL A 1 5.58 6.08 -21.76
N SER A 2 6.04 5.83 -20.52
CA SER A 2 5.97 6.79 -19.43
C SER A 2 6.86 8.00 -19.73
N LYS A 3 6.31 9.21 -19.60
CA LYS A 3 7.03 10.47 -19.77
C LYS A 3 7.15 11.20 -18.45
N SER A 4 8.26 11.91 -18.26
CA SER A 4 8.46 12.79 -17.13
C SER A 4 7.73 14.10 -17.37
N HIS A 5 7.08 14.59 -16.34
CA HIS A 5 6.42 15.89 -16.28
C HIS A 5 7.22 16.80 -15.35
N TYR A 6 7.26 18.08 -15.67
CA TYR A 6 8.03 19.04 -14.91
C TYR A 6 7.17 20.25 -14.59
N PHE A 7 7.28 20.70 -13.35
CA PHE A 7 6.73 21.98 -12.93
C PHE A 7 7.90 22.96 -12.73
N ILE A 8 7.86 24.05 -13.45
CA ILE A 8 8.95 25.02 -13.55
C ILE A 8 8.52 26.28 -12.82
N ILE A 9 9.38 26.76 -11.92
CA ILE A 9 9.16 27.97 -11.15
C ILE A 9 10.35 28.89 -11.40
N ASN A 10 10.10 30.11 -11.86
CA ASN A 10 11.13 31.09 -12.18
C ASN A 10 12.26 30.49 -13.05
N GLU A 11 11.89 29.79 -14.12
CA GLU A 11 12.79 29.13 -15.07
C GLU A 11 13.57 27.92 -14.51
N SER A 12 13.32 27.51 -13.26
CA SER A 12 13.95 26.34 -12.65
C SER A 12 12.99 25.16 -12.60
N LYS A 13 13.45 23.95 -12.99
CA LYS A 13 12.66 22.70 -12.89
C LYS A 13 12.68 22.20 -11.45
N GLU A 14 11.76 22.71 -10.63
CA GLU A 14 11.72 22.42 -9.19
C GLU A 14 11.11 21.06 -8.87
N HIS A 15 10.12 20.62 -9.66
CA HIS A 15 9.42 19.36 -9.44
C HIS A 15 9.39 18.53 -10.72
N SER A 16 9.59 17.22 -10.55
CA SER A 16 9.50 16.24 -11.63
C SER A 16 8.75 15.00 -11.14
N TRP A 17 7.81 14.52 -11.96
CA TRP A 17 7.05 13.30 -11.65
C TRP A 17 6.68 12.55 -12.92
N LYS A 18 6.18 11.34 -12.76
CA LYS A 18 5.59 10.54 -13.82
C LYS A 18 4.12 10.36 -13.54
N VAL A 19 3.27 10.67 -14.51
CA VAL A 19 1.83 10.40 -14.40
C VAL A 19 1.48 8.94 -14.65
N TRP A 20 2.44 8.13 -15.09
CA TRP A 20 2.24 6.70 -15.29
C TRP A 20 2.03 6.01 -13.97
N LYS A 21 0.92 5.27 -13.86
CA LYS A 21 0.51 4.57 -12.65
C LYS A 21 0.37 3.09 -12.92
N ASP A 22 1.05 2.33 -12.10
CA ASP A 22 0.95 0.89 -12.03
C ASP A 22 -0.37 0.47 -11.37
N CYS A 23 -1.28 -0.11 -12.15
CA CYS A 23 -2.58 -0.52 -11.67
C CYS A 23 -2.63 -1.98 -11.18
N GLY A 24 -1.60 -2.77 -11.41
CA GLY A 24 -1.50 -4.12 -10.86
C GLY A 24 -1.59 -4.18 -9.34
N ASN A 25 -1.20 -3.08 -8.67
CA ASN A 25 -1.32 -2.90 -7.21
C ASN A 25 -2.59 -2.15 -6.76
N ASN A 26 -3.56 -1.96 -7.64
CA ASN A 26 -4.80 -1.27 -7.28
C ASN A 26 -5.45 -1.93 -6.04
N PRO A 27 -5.78 -1.16 -4.97
CA PRO A 27 -6.43 -1.70 -3.79
C PRO A 27 -7.81 -2.31 -4.09
N ILE A 28 -8.49 -1.85 -5.15
CA ILE A 28 -9.79 -2.35 -5.56
C ILE A 28 -9.61 -3.46 -6.59
N TYR A 29 -9.74 -4.71 -6.14
CA TYR A 29 -9.71 -5.92 -6.95
C TYR A 29 -10.54 -7.04 -6.28
N PRO A 30 -11.00 -8.06 -7.00
CA PRO A 30 -10.93 -8.21 -8.45
C PRO A 30 -11.86 -7.25 -9.18
N GLN A 31 -11.48 -6.90 -10.41
CA GLN A 31 -12.33 -6.13 -11.33
C GLN A 31 -12.31 -6.79 -12.70
N GLY A 32 -13.35 -6.59 -13.49
CA GLY A 32 -13.41 -7.11 -14.85
C GLY A 32 -12.59 -6.27 -15.85
N GLY A 33 -12.21 -6.89 -16.97
CA GLY A 33 -11.58 -6.22 -18.09
C GLY A 33 -10.09 -5.90 -17.90
N THR A 34 -9.68 -4.74 -18.36
CA THR A 34 -8.25 -4.35 -18.45
C THR A 34 -7.77 -3.53 -17.22
N TRP A 35 -8.35 -3.77 -16.06
CA TRP A 35 -8.06 -3.01 -14.85
C TRP A 35 -6.57 -3.05 -14.39
N PRO A 36 -5.81 -4.18 -14.55
CA PRO A 36 -4.44 -4.26 -14.04
C PRO A 36 -3.42 -3.51 -14.91
N TYR A 37 -3.82 -3.05 -16.10
CA TYR A 37 -2.88 -2.32 -16.96
C TYR A 37 -2.64 -0.91 -16.47
N ASP A 38 -1.40 -0.49 -16.61
CA ASP A 38 -0.95 0.85 -16.28
C ASP A 38 -1.72 1.93 -17.04
N ARG A 39 -1.93 3.05 -16.36
CA ARG A 39 -2.62 4.22 -16.90
C ARG A 39 -1.96 5.53 -16.48
N ALA A 40 -2.31 6.60 -17.18
CA ALA A 40 -1.85 7.93 -16.84
C ALA A 40 -2.74 8.55 -15.75
N GLY A 41 -2.20 8.73 -14.55
CA GLY A 41 -2.80 9.52 -13.48
C GLY A 41 -3.92 8.86 -12.68
N TRP A 42 -4.36 7.64 -13.00
CA TRP A 42 -5.44 6.97 -12.27
C TRP A 42 -5.46 5.45 -12.51
N CYS A 43 -6.08 4.71 -11.60
CA CYS A 43 -6.45 3.31 -11.82
C CYS A 43 -7.96 3.14 -11.62
N PRO A 44 -8.62 2.15 -12.27
CA PRO A 44 -10.06 1.95 -12.13
C PRO A 44 -10.50 1.84 -10.66
N GLY A 45 -11.51 2.61 -10.28
CA GLY A 45 -12.03 2.65 -8.91
C GLY A 45 -11.23 3.47 -7.91
N THR A 46 -10.06 4.00 -8.28
CA THR A 46 -9.28 4.90 -7.41
C THR A 46 -9.43 6.38 -7.84
N ARG A 47 -9.01 7.27 -6.96
CA ARG A 47 -8.93 8.70 -7.29
C ARG A 47 -7.87 8.95 -8.36
N VAL A 48 -8.08 10.00 -9.15
CA VAL A 48 -7.01 10.61 -9.95
C VAL A 48 -5.94 11.13 -9.00
N ASP A 49 -4.67 10.93 -9.34
CA ASP A 49 -3.57 11.40 -8.51
C ASP A 49 -3.53 12.94 -8.49
N GLU A 50 -3.29 13.48 -7.32
CA GLU A 50 -3.08 14.91 -7.08
C GLU A 50 -1.62 15.11 -6.70
N GLU A 51 -0.89 15.88 -7.54
CA GLU A 51 0.48 16.28 -7.23
C GLU A 51 0.45 17.60 -6.46
N VAL A 52 0.93 17.57 -5.22
CA VAL A 52 0.94 18.74 -4.33
C VAL A 52 2.38 19.22 -4.14
N PHE A 53 2.65 20.43 -4.57
CA PHE A 53 3.97 21.06 -4.47
C PHE A 53 3.93 22.21 -3.47
N GLU A 54 4.79 22.15 -2.45
CA GLU A 54 4.96 23.22 -1.47
C GLU A 54 5.93 24.27 -1.99
N LEU A 55 5.46 25.50 -2.16
CA LEU A 55 6.20 26.59 -2.77
C LEU A 55 6.76 27.62 -1.77
N THR A 56 6.41 27.50 -0.50
CA THR A 56 6.79 28.50 0.55
C THR A 56 8.31 28.75 0.60
N TYR A 57 9.11 27.76 0.26
CA TYR A 57 10.59 27.90 0.29
C TYR A 57 11.18 28.46 -1.00
N LEU A 58 10.39 28.58 -2.06
CA LEU A 58 10.79 28.99 -3.39
C LEU A 58 10.37 30.43 -3.72
N VAL A 59 9.44 30.98 -2.95
CA VAL A 59 8.84 32.29 -3.25
C VAL A 59 8.82 33.18 -2.02
N ASN A 60 8.93 34.49 -2.22
CA ASN A 60 8.79 35.48 -1.15
C ASN A 60 7.52 36.31 -1.34
N PRO A 61 6.81 36.70 -0.29
CA PRO A 61 5.66 37.57 -0.37
C PRO A 61 5.97 38.87 -1.14
N GLY A 62 5.08 39.22 -2.08
CA GLY A 62 5.24 40.42 -2.94
C GLY A 62 6.13 40.23 -4.14
N GLN A 63 6.74 39.06 -4.33
CA GLN A 63 7.56 38.75 -5.50
C GLN A 63 6.65 38.25 -6.64
N THR A 64 6.95 38.68 -7.88
CA THR A 64 6.36 38.08 -9.07
C THR A 64 7.02 36.71 -9.30
N ILE A 65 6.21 35.68 -9.55
CA ILE A 65 6.67 34.34 -9.88
C ILE A 65 6.08 33.92 -11.22
N THR A 66 6.87 33.15 -11.98
CA THR A 66 6.42 32.52 -13.21
C THR A 66 6.24 31.03 -12.96
N PHE A 67 5.17 30.50 -13.49
CA PHE A 67 4.89 29.05 -13.49
C PHE A 67 4.85 28.56 -14.92
N ASP A 68 5.54 27.46 -15.19
CA ASP A 68 5.46 26.79 -16.46
C ASP A 68 5.39 25.28 -16.26
N TYR A 69 4.94 24.58 -17.28
CA TYR A 69 4.77 23.15 -17.27
C TYR A 69 5.35 22.54 -18.55
N GLU A 70 6.23 21.59 -18.37
CA GLU A 70 6.83 20.83 -19.47
C GLU A 70 6.51 19.34 -19.37
N ILE A 71 6.46 18.72 -20.53
CA ILE A 71 6.46 17.26 -20.67
C ILE A 71 7.72 16.86 -21.43
N GLU A 72 8.38 15.79 -20.99
CA GLU A 72 9.50 15.20 -21.72
C GLU A 72 9.14 14.95 -23.17
N LYS A 73 10.02 15.39 -24.10
CA LYS A 73 9.79 15.27 -25.54
C LYS A 73 9.37 13.87 -25.95
N MET A 74 8.34 13.81 -26.78
CA MET A 74 7.99 12.58 -27.49
C MET A 74 8.98 12.38 -28.66
N SER A 75 9.25 11.11 -29.00
CA SER A 75 10.02 10.81 -30.22
C SER A 75 9.22 11.23 -31.45
N ASP A 76 9.86 11.88 -32.39
CA ASP A 76 9.28 12.59 -33.54
C ASP A 76 8.54 11.74 -34.58
N ASN A 77 8.21 10.48 -34.27
CA ASN A 77 7.69 9.52 -35.26
C ASN A 77 6.19 9.21 -35.13
N THR A 78 5.41 10.00 -34.41
CA THR A 78 3.96 9.79 -34.34
C THR A 78 3.22 10.98 -34.91
N GLU A 79 2.49 10.75 -36.01
CA GLU A 79 1.57 11.74 -36.61
C GLU A 79 0.33 12.01 -35.76
N GLU A 80 0.18 11.35 -34.60
CA GLU A 80 -0.95 11.52 -33.69
C GLU A 80 -0.63 12.51 -32.58
N ASN A 81 -1.32 13.64 -32.59
CA ASN A 81 -1.28 14.64 -31.54
C ASN A 81 -2.10 14.17 -30.34
N GLY A 82 -1.44 13.81 -29.25
CA GLY A 82 -2.08 13.57 -27.96
C GLY A 82 -2.53 14.90 -27.33
N ILE A 83 -3.66 14.88 -26.64
CA ILE A 83 -4.15 16.03 -25.86
C ILE A 83 -3.96 15.73 -24.37
N TYR A 84 -3.21 16.56 -23.68
CA TYR A 84 -3.13 16.60 -22.23
C TYR A 84 -4.07 17.67 -21.68
N ARG A 85 -4.89 17.27 -20.71
CA ARG A 85 -5.72 18.23 -19.96
C ARG A 85 -5.25 18.24 -18.52
N MET A 86 -4.93 19.43 -18.01
CA MET A 86 -4.46 19.66 -16.65
C MET A 86 -5.29 20.72 -15.99
N SER A 87 -5.40 20.63 -14.67
CA SER A 87 -5.95 21.68 -13.82
C SER A 87 -4.93 22.01 -12.76
N HIS A 88 -4.56 23.26 -12.66
CA HIS A 88 -3.66 23.78 -11.64
C HIS A 88 -4.45 24.65 -10.68
N GLN A 89 -4.21 24.46 -9.39
CA GLN A 89 -4.80 25.27 -8.34
C GLN A 89 -3.67 25.81 -7.45
N LEU A 90 -3.62 27.11 -7.27
CA LEU A 90 -2.67 27.76 -6.37
C LEU A 90 -3.40 28.19 -5.10
N PHE A 91 -2.92 27.73 -3.96
CA PHE A 91 -3.43 28.11 -2.65
C PHE A 91 -2.42 28.99 -1.94
N SER A 92 -2.88 30.09 -1.35
CA SER A 92 -2.11 30.89 -0.42
C SER A 92 -2.70 30.79 0.98
N PHE A 93 -1.84 30.68 1.98
CA PHE A 93 -2.26 30.61 3.39
C PHE A 93 -1.35 31.49 4.24
N GLY A 94 -1.83 31.88 5.42
CA GLY A 94 -1.05 32.59 6.41
C GLY A 94 0.02 31.69 7.04
N PRO A 95 0.87 32.25 7.89
CA PRO A 95 1.84 31.45 8.64
C PRO A 95 1.08 30.42 9.51
N PRO A 96 1.69 29.25 9.80
CA PRO A 96 1.11 28.26 10.67
C PRO A 96 0.71 28.85 12.03
N ASN A 97 -0.45 28.47 12.54
CA ASN A 97 -0.94 28.94 13.85
C ASN A 97 -0.04 28.48 15.00
N PHE A 98 0.64 27.33 14.81
CA PHE A 98 1.46 26.69 15.81
C PHE A 98 2.88 26.49 15.32
N LYS A 99 3.85 26.50 16.24
CA LYS A 99 5.23 26.18 15.93
C LYS A 99 5.44 24.67 15.85
N ARG A 100 4.92 23.93 16.82
CA ARG A 100 4.95 22.46 16.87
C ARG A 100 3.55 21.94 16.74
N ASN A 101 3.29 21.31 15.61
CA ASN A 101 2.03 20.64 15.36
C ASN A 101 2.26 19.48 14.40
N LEU A 102 1.89 18.28 14.81
CA LEU A 102 1.94 17.05 14.02
C LEU A 102 0.53 16.50 13.85
N GLU A 103 0.04 16.47 12.66
CA GLU A 103 -1.20 15.80 12.31
C GLU A 103 -0.97 14.29 12.11
N LEU A 104 -1.72 13.45 12.83
CA LEU A 104 -1.88 12.03 12.50
C LEU A 104 -2.97 11.91 11.45
N VAL A 105 -2.57 11.69 10.19
CA VAL A 105 -3.49 11.74 9.04
C VAL A 105 -4.33 10.48 8.94
N ASP A 106 -3.69 9.30 9.01
CA ASP A 106 -4.39 8.01 8.87
C ASP A 106 -3.56 6.83 9.36
N ILE A 107 -4.25 5.74 9.75
CA ILE A 107 -3.64 4.43 10.01
C ILE A 107 -3.84 3.55 8.77
N ILE A 108 -2.73 3.18 8.13
CA ILE A 108 -2.72 2.31 6.97
C ILE A 108 -3.03 0.87 7.39
N ASN A 109 -2.37 0.41 8.46
CA ASN A 109 -2.60 -0.88 9.10
C ASN A 109 -2.24 -0.83 10.60
N PRO A 110 -3.00 -1.54 11.46
CA PRO A 110 -4.22 -2.27 11.11
C PRO A 110 -5.38 -1.32 10.77
N SER A 111 -6.17 -1.69 9.80
CA SER A 111 -7.31 -0.87 9.34
C SER A 111 -8.38 -1.73 8.68
N SER A 112 -9.63 -1.29 8.73
CA SER A 112 -10.75 -1.86 7.99
C SER A 112 -11.13 -1.09 6.72
N LYS A 113 -10.34 -0.07 6.36
CA LYS A 113 -10.60 0.78 5.19
C LYS A 113 -10.30 0.04 3.88
N ASP A 114 -11.21 0.12 2.91
CA ASP A 114 -11.07 -0.51 1.59
C ASP A 114 -9.80 -0.06 0.85
N SER A 115 -9.40 1.21 1.03
CA SER A 115 -8.16 1.75 0.45
C SER A 115 -6.88 1.04 0.90
N TYR A 116 -6.97 0.20 1.94
CA TYR A 116 -5.85 -0.57 2.48
C TYR A 116 -6.13 -2.08 2.49
N SER A 117 -7.12 -2.54 1.74
CA SER A 117 -7.57 -3.94 1.75
C SER A 117 -6.50 -4.94 1.28
N ARG A 118 -5.58 -4.54 0.39
CA ARG A 118 -4.47 -5.41 -0.04
C ARG A 118 -3.49 -5.79 1.07
N ILE A 119 -3.39 -4.98 2.12
CA ILE A 119 -2.45 -5.19 3.22
C ILE A 119 -3.13 -5.52 4.55
N ASN A 120 -4.45 -5.47 4.58
CA ASN A 120 -5.29 -5.85 5.72
C ASN A 120 -6.21 -7.03 5.33
N PRO A 121 -6.60 -7.86 6.30
CA PRO A 121 -6.24 -7.80 7.73
C PRO A 121 -4.79 -8.18 8.01
N THR A 122 -4.15 -7.52 8.98
CA THR A 122 -2.81 -7.85 9.43
C THR A 122 -2.62 -7.57 10.92
N LEU A 123 -1.82 -8.40 11.58
CA LEU A 123 -1.30 -8.17 12.93
C LEU A 123 0.20 -7.84 12.91
N GLY A 124 0.71 -7.41 11.77
CA GLY A 124 2.10 -6.97 11.60
C GLY A 124 2.39 -5.60 12.20
N LYS A 125 3.52 -5.02 11.80
CA LYS A 125 3.92 -3.67 12.23
C LYS A 125 2.88 -2.66 11.79
N ALA A 126 2.38 -1.86 12.73
CA ALA A 126 1.44 -0.78 12.41
C ALA A 126 2.13 0.31 11.57
N ARG A 127 1.37 0.92 10.65
CA ARG A 127 1.86 2.00 9.79
C ARG A 127 0.90 3.18 9.86
N VAL A 128 1.44 4.35 10.12
CA VAL A 128 0.70 5.60 10.27
C VAL A 128 1.22 6.66 9.31
N ILE A 129 0.31 7.42 8.71
CA ILE A 129 0.64 8.60 7.93
C ILE A 129 0.65 9.79 8.88
N VAL A 130 1.75 10.52 8.90
CA VAL A 130 1.91 11.74 9.67
C VAL A 130 2.20 12.92 8.76
N LYS A 131 1.83 14.13 9.20
CA LYS A 131 2.12 15.38 8.50
C LYS A 131 2.58 16.44 9.48
N ASN A 132 3.64 17.16 9.16
CA ASN A 132 4.04 18.33 9.93
C ASN A 132 3.22 19.54 9.50
N VAL A 133 2.33 20.03 10.33
CA VAL A 133 1.51 21.23 10.08
C VAL A 133 1.94 22.44 10.91
N GLY A 134 3.02 22.29 11.69
CA GLY A 134 3.67 23.38 12.44
C GLY A 134 4.84 24.00 11.68
N SER A 135 5.25 25.21 12.06
CA SER A 135 6.38 25.92 11.42
C SER A 135 7.75 25.35 11.78
N GLU A 136 7.87 24.60 12.88
CA GLU A 136 9.12 23.97 13.33
C GLU A 136 9.32 22.62 12.62
N ASN A 137 10.52 22.37 12.09
CA ASN A 137 10.84 21.05 11.53
C ASN A 137 10.81 19.98 12.61
N ILE A 138 10.16 18.86 12.35
CA ILE A 138 10.06 17.75 13.30
C ILE A 138 11.20 16.78 13.10
N ARG A 139 11.91 16.49 14.18
CA ARG A 139 13.07 15.58 14.19
C ARG A 139 12.84 14.35 15.07
N ARG A 140 11.94 14.44 16.04
CA ARG A 140 11.65 13.38 17.01
C ARG A 140 10.17 13.37 17.35
N ILE A 141 9.59 12.17 17.36
CA ILE A 141 8.21 11.94 17.78
C ILE A 141 8.21 10.78 18.78
N LYS A 142 7.53 10.96 19.91
CA LYS A 142 7.23 9.85 20.84
C LYS A 142 5.81 9.40 20.58
N PHE A 143 5.63 8.16 20.13
CA PHE A 143 4.35 7.53 19.97
C PHE A 143 3.99 6.67 21.17
N LEU A 144 2.70 6.65 21.50
CA LEU A 144 2.03 5.65 22.32
C LEU A 144 1.01 4.95 21.41
N TYR A 145 0.98 3.62 21.40
CA TYR A 145 0.11 2.88 20.51
C TYR A 145 -0.24 1.50 21.07
N GLY A 146 -1.34 0.93 20.61
CA GLY A 146 -1.78 -0.39 21.01
C GLY A 146 -3.30 -0.57 20.90
N LEU A 147 -3.80 -1.73 21.34
CA LEU A 147 -5.23 -1.95 21.54
C LEU A 147 -5.71 -1.10 22.73
N ILE A 148 -6.90 -0.51 22.61
CA ILE A 148 -7.45 0.34 23.68
C ILE A 148 -7.59 -0.42 25.01
N SER A 149 -7.97 -1.71 24.95
CA SER A 149 -8.09 -2.59 26.12
C SER A 149 -6.80 -3.35 26.46
N GLY A 150 -5.75 -3.21 25.65
CA GLY A 150 -4.52 -3.99 25.75
C GLY A 150 -3.35 -3.25 26.37
N LYS A 151 -2.19 -3.88 26.30
CA LYS A 151 -0.92 -3.27 26.74
C LYS A 151 -0.46 -2.21 25.74
N MET A 152 -0.13 -1.03 26.26
CA MET A 152 0.39 0.07 25.46
C MET A 152 1.89 -0.07 25.20
N SER A 153 2.27 0.20 23.96
CA SER A 153 3.66 0.26 23.50
C SER A 153 4.09 1.70 23.26
N THR A 154 5.38 1.96 23.46
CA THR A 154 5.98 3.27 23.17
C THR A 154 7.05 3.14 22.11
N PHE A 155 7.08 4.07 21.15
CA PHE A 155 8.11 4.14 20.12
C PHE A 155 8.65 5.56 19.97
N HIS A 156 9.96 5.68 19.83
CA HIS A 156 10.65 6.95 19.60
C HIS A 156 11.16 7.00 18.16
N TRP A 157 10.42 7.71 17.30
CA TRP A 157 10.85 7.96 15.94
C TRP A 157 11.87 9.09 15.86
N ARG A 158 12.82 8.94 14.94
CA ARG A 158 13.80 9.96 14.57
C ARG A 158 13.84 10.09 13.05
N GLY A 159 13.82 11.32 12.58
CA GLY A 159 13.81 11.64 11.14
C GLY A 159 13.84 13.14 10.91
N TYR A 160 13.29 13.57 9.80
CA TYR A 160 13.18 14.96 9.44
C TYR A 160 11.92 15.20 8.64
N LEU A 161 11.02 16.04 9.13
CA LEU A 161 9.80 16.44 8.45
C LEU A 161 9.74 17.96 8.39
N LYS A 162 9.79 18.52 7.21
CA LYS A 162 9.58 19.94 6.95
C LYS A 162 8.09 20.29 7.10
N PHE A 163 7.81 21.58 7.12
CA PHE A 163 6.42 22.07 7.06
C PHE A 163 5.67 21.49 5.87
N LEU A 164 4.45 21.01 6.11
CA LEU A 164 3.53 20.31 5.19
C LEU A 164 4.02 18.96 4.64
N GLU A 165 5.23 18.53 4.98
CA GLU A 165 5.74 17.23 4.56
C GLU A 165 4.99 16.09 5.27
N LYS A 166 4.63 15.06 4.49
CA LYS A 166 4.02 13.81 4.95
C LYS A 166 5.05 12.69 4.97
N SER A 167 4.90 11.78 5.92
CA SER A 167 5.69 10.55 5.97
C SER A 167 4.87 9.37 6.46
N ILE A 168 5.23 8.17 6.02
CA ILE A 168 4.69 6.93 6.56
C ILE A 168 5.68 6.39 7.59
N ILE A 169 5.22 6.26 8.83
CA ILE A 169 6.04 5.72 9.93
C ILE A 169 5.56 4.32 10.25
N SER A 170 6.52 3.36 10.25
CA SER A 170 6.28 2.00 10.72
C SER A 170 6.63 1.90 12.19
N LEU A 171 5.66 1.47 12.99
CA LEU A 171 5.82 1.22 14.42
C LEU A 171 6.28 -0.24 14.64
N PRO A 172 7.03 -0.55 15.70
CA PRO A 172 7.35 -1.93 16.08
C PRO A 172 6.11 -2.80 16.22
N LEU A 173 6.29 -4.13 16.22
CA LEU A 173 5.20 -5.07 16.47
C LEU A 173 4.54 -4.76 17.82
N ASN A 174 3.21 -4.82 17.83
CA ASN A 174 2.40 -4.63 19.03
C ASN A 174 2.16 -5.97 19.74
N ASP A 175 1.83 -5.87 21.00
CA ASP A 175 1.20 -6.96 21.75
C ASP A 175 -0.30 -6.99 21.42
N TRP A 176 -0.77 -8.11 20.85
CA TRP A 176 -2.15 -8.25 20.41
C TRP A 176 -3.05 -8.94 21.46
N HIS A 177 -2.57 -9.15 22.69
CA HIS A 177 -3.40 -9.69 23.78
C HIS A 177 -4.61 -8.79 24.03
N GLY A 178 -5.78 -9.41 24.06
CA GLY A 178 -7.06 -8.70 24.22
C GLY A 178 -7.74 -8.32 22.91
N LEU A 179 -7.21 -8.72 21.75
CA LEU A 179 -7.81 -8.43 20.44
C LEU A 179 -9.23 -9.01 20.29
N LYS A 180 -9.54 -10.12 20.99
CA LYS A 180 -10.89 -10.70 21.02
C LYS A 180 -11.91 -9.79 21.68
N ASP A 181 -11.49 -9.05 22.70
CA ASP A 181 -12.37 -8.23 23.54
C ASP A 181 -12.61 -6.84 22.95
N ASP A 182 -11.57 -6.26 22.34
CA ASP A 182 -11.65 -4.93 21.73
C ASP A 182 -10.76 -4.84 20.49
N LYS A 183 -11.37 -4.55 19.36
CA LYS A 183 -10.70 -4.42 18.06
C LYS A 183 -10.23 -3.01 17.75
N ARG A 184 -10.31 -2.08 18.69
CA ARG A 184 -9.88 -0.70 18.47
C ARG A 184 -8.40 -0.53 18.77
N PHE A 185 -7.68 -0.17 17.74
CA PHE A 185 -6.26 0.16 17.81
C PHE A 185 -6.07 1.67 17.74
N PHE A 186 -5.30 2.23 18.63
CA PHE A 186 -5.02 3.66 18.64
C PHE A 186 -3.53 3.96 18.49
N ILE A 187 -3.25 5.14 17.97
CA ILE A 187 -1.93 5.75 17.90
C ILE A 187 -2.07 7.19 18.40
N GLU A 188 -1.16 7.58 19.28
CA GLU A 188 -1.05 8.94 19.81
C GLU A 188 0.38 9.46 19.69
N ALA A 189 0.53 10.68 19.18
CA ALA A 189 1.78 11.43 19.20
C ALA A 189 1.89 12.20 20.54
N VAL A 190 2.62 11.65 21.50
CA VAL A 190 2.70 12.16 22.87
C VAL A 190 3.60 13.39 22.99
N THR A 191 4.74 13.38 22.29
CA THR A 191 5.67 14.53 22.25
C THR A 191 6.31 14.67 20.88
N ILE A 192 6.57 15.93 20.50
CA ILE A 192 7.22 16.34 19.27
C ILE A 192 8.45 17.16 19.66
N ASN A 193 9.62 16.77 19.15
CA ASN A 193 10.91 17.38 19.52
C ASN A 193 11.16 17.44 21.06
N GLY A 194 10.57 16.47 21.81
CA GLY A 194 10.70 16.37 23.27
C GLY A 194 9.77 17.30 24.07
N ARG A 195 8.81 17.96 23.40
CA ARG A 195 7.81 18.84 24.01
C ARG A 195 6.41 18.38 23.63
N LYS A 196 5.40 18.89 24.32
CA LYS A 196 4.00 18.67 23.93
C LYS A 196 3.71 19.38 22.61
N ASP A 197 2.81 18.81 21.83
CA ASP A 197 2.20 19.47 20.69
C ASP A 197 1.41 20.70 21.15
N GLU A 198 1.25 21.68 20.28
CA GLU A 198 0.49 22.90 20.56
C GLU A 198 -0.98 22.77 20.16
N ASP A 199 -1.30 21.80 19.27
CA ASP A 199 -2.66 21.37 18.97
C ASP A 199 -2.81 19.87 19.29
N TYR A 200 -3.74 19.54 20.19
CA TYR A 200 -3.96 18.16 20.62
C TYR A 200 -5.08 17.47 19.86
N THR A 201 -5.78 18.16 18.99
CA THR A 201 -7.03 17.67 18.38
C THR A 201 -6.76 16.59 17.33
N ASP A 202 -5.58 16.62 16.73
CA ASP A 202 -5.14 15.73 15.66
C ASP A 202 -3.99 14.78 16.03
N ASN A 203 -3.60 14.77 17.32
CA ASN A 203 -2.53 13.92 17.84
C ASN A 203 -2.92 12.47 18.13
N LYS A 204 -4.19 12.12 18.02
CA LYS A 204 -4.70 10.78 18.31
C LYS A 204 -5.68 10.32 17.27
N ILE A 205 -5.44 9.13 16.75
CA ILE A 205 -6.35 8.47 15.81
C ILE A 205 -6.61 7.02 16.22
N ILE A 206 -7.75 6.50 15.80
CA ILE A 206 -8.20 5.14 16.11
C ILE A 206 -8.59 4.46 14.79
N SER A 207 -8.20 3.19 14.66
CA SER A 207 -8.65 2.30 13.59
C SER A 207 -9.27 1.04 14.16
N GLU A 208 -10.06 0.36 13.34
CA GLU A 208 -10.60 -0.95 13.65
C GLU A 208 -9.65 -2.04 13.12
N VAL A 209 -9.31 -3.01 13.96
CA VAL A 209 -8.50 -4.18 13.61
C VAL A 209 -9.41 -5.28 13.07
N GLN A 210 -9.18 -5.69 11.85
CA GLN A 210 -9.74 -6.93 11.32
C GLN A 210 -8.83 -8.09 11.71
N ILE A 211 -9.42 -9.16 12.27
CA ILE A 211 -8.67 -10.35 12.68
C ILE A 211 -8.35 -11.16 11.42
N PRO A 212 -7.07 -11.50 11.16
CA PRO A 212 -6.71 -12.43 10.11
C PRO A 212 -7.41 -13.78 10.26
N GLN A 213 -7.64 -14.47 9.17
CA GLN A 213 -8.26 -15.79 9.19
C GLN A 213 -7.43 -16.78 10.00
N VAL A 214 -8.11 -17.59 10.82
CA VAL A 214 -7.49 -18.72 11.50
C VAL A 214 -7.53 -19.92 10.57
N LEU A 215 -6.37 -20.56 10.36
CA LEU A 215 -6.22 -21.77 9.57
C LEU A 215 -5.79 -22.95 10.46
N PRO A 216 -6.05 -24.21 10.08
CA PRO A 216 -5.54 -25.38 10.77
C PRO A 216 -4.01 -25.49 10.63
N GLU A 217 -3.37 -26.22 11.54
CA GLU A 217 -1.91 -26.48 11.51
C GLU A 217 -1.45 -27.15 10.23
N SER A 218 -2.32 -27.95 9.60
CA SER A 218 -2.07 -28.62 8.32
C SER A 218 -3.13 -28.20 7.29
N PHE A 219 -2.71 -27.71 6.14
CA PHE A 219 -3.55 -27.40 5.00
C PHE A 219 -2.81 -27.56 3.69
N VAL A 220 -3.52 -27.55 2.57
CA VAL A 220 -2.95 -27.71 1.23
C VAL A 220 -3.14 -26.43 0.43
N ILE A 221 -2.06 -25.91 -0.15
CA ILE A 221 -2.16 -24.91 -1.21
C ILE A 221 -2.39 -25.65 -2.53
N LYS A 222 -3.51 -25.39 -3.17
CA LYS A 222 -3.77 -25.85 -4.54
C LYS A 222 -3.53 -24.71 -5.51
N LEU A 223 -2.62 -24.95 -6.43
CA LEU A 223 -2.31 -24.04 -7.52
C LEU A 223 -2.50 -24.77 -8.84
N LYS A 224 -3.40 -24.28 -9.68
CA LYS A 224 -3.49 -24.60 -11.09
C LYS A 224 -2.92 -23.42 -11.86
N THR A 225 -1.94 -23.65 -12.69
CA THR A 225 -1.26 -22.59 -13.42
C THR A 225 -1.99 -22.29 -14.74
N ASN A 226 -1.85 -21.04 -15.18
CA ASN A 226 -2.25 -20.61 -16.52
C ASN A 226 -1.27 -21.14 -17.59
N ASN A 227 -1.36 -20.65 -18.82
CA ASN A 227 -0.54 -21.08 -19.96
C ASN A 227 0.18 -19.90 -20.63
N TYR A 228 0.80 -20.14 -21.79
CA TYR A 228 1.56 -19.18 -22.60
C TYR A 228 2.84 -18.62 -21.91
N GLY A 229 3.51 -19.44 -21.11
CA GLY A 229 4.74 -19.05 -20.40
C GLY A 229 4.50 -18.15 -19.19
N ARG A 230 3.22 -17.83 -18.88
CA ARG A 230 2.85 -16.91 -17.78
C ARG A 230 2.99 -17.55 -16.41
N SER A 231 2.98 -18.88 -16.30
CA SER A 231 3.18 -19.58 -15.04
C SER A 231 4.54 -19.28 -14.39
N ARG A 232 5.58 -19.01 -15.18
CA ARG A 232 6.93 -18.67 -14.71
C ARG A 232 7.05 -17.27 -14.10
N GLN A 233 6.05 -16.44 -14.28
CA GLN A 233 5.97 -15.10 -13.67
C GLN A 233 5.61 -15.17 -12.19
N ASN A 234 5.11 -16.33 -11.74
CA ASN A 234 4.53 -16.49 -10.43
C ASN A 234 5.52 -17.10 -9.44
N SER A 235 5.41 -16.65 -8.21
CA SER A 235 6.09 -17.22 -7.06
C SER A 235 5.26 -17.09 -5.81
N TYR A 236 5.52 -17.92 -4.79
CA TYR A 236 4.90 -17.75 -3.49
C TYR A 236 5.92 -17.85 -2.36
N ASN A 237 5.55 -17.25 -1.23
CA ASN A 237 6.28 -17.35 0.02
C ASN A 237 5.31 -17.39 1.21
N ILE A 238 5.61 -18.22 2.21
CA ILE A 238 5.00 -18.15 3.54
C ILE A 238 6.10 -17.81 4.53
N SER A 239 5.93 -16.73 5.25
CA SER A 239 6.88 -16.24 6.25
C SER A 239 6.18 -15.81 7.54
N ASP A 240 6.95 -15.71 8.63
CA ASP A 240 6.50 -15.00 9.83
C ASP A 240 6.68 -13.47 9.69
N TYR A 241 6.28 -12.71 10.72
CA TYR A 241 6.47 -11.25 10.74
C TYR A 241 7.91 -10.79 11.02
N ASN A 242 8.82 -11.72 11.35
CA ASN A 242 10.25 -11.45 11.48
C ASN A 242 10.98 -11.60 10.13
N GLY A 243 10.30 -12.13 9.11
CA GLY A 243 10.84 -12.36 7.79
C GLY A 243 11.46 -13.75 7.59
N ASN A 244 11.30 -14.66 8.53
CA ASN A 244 11.73 -16.05 8.37
C ASN A 244 10.79 -16.74 7.37
N SER A 245 11.33 -17.26 6.27
CA SER A 245 10.59 -18.01 5.26
C SER A 245 10.49 -19.48 5.66
N PHE A 246 9.28 -20.04 5.60
CA PHE A 246 8.98 -21.44 5.89
C PHE A 246 8.73 -22.24 4.62
N TYR A 247 8.01 -21.65 3.67
CA TYR A 247 7.69 -22.27 2.39
C TYR A 247 7.85 -21.26 1.27
N SER A 248 8.37 -21.70 0.14
CA SER A 248 8.46 -20.87 -1.06
C SER A 248 8.45 -21.73 -2.31
N GLY A 249 8.05 -21.18 -3.44
CA GLY A 249 8.10 -21.84 -4.73
C GLY A 249 8.05 -20.84 -5.88
N SER A 250 8.67 -21.23 -6.99
CA SER A 250 8.73 -20.48 -8.26
C SER A 250 8.91 -21.46 -9.42
N ASP A 251 9.11 -20.92 -10.62
CA ASP A 251 9.41 -21.69 -11.84
C ASP A 251 8.34 -22.73 -12.19
N PHE A 252 7.09 -22.38 -12.01
CA PHE A 252 5.97 -23.26 -12.30
C PHE A 252 5.85 -23.57 -13.80
N LEU A 253 5.43 -24.78 -14.11
CA LEU A 253 5.13 -25.18 -15.49
C LEU A 253 3.73 -24.74 -15.88
N ASP A 254 3.54 -24.44 -17.16
CA ASP A 254 2.22 -24.09 -17.73
C ASP A 254 1.23 -25.25 -17.60
N SER A 255 -0.05 -24.88 -17.42
CA SER A 255 -1.19 -25.83 -17.41
C SER A 255 -0.99 -26.99 -16.44
N SER A 256 -0.36 -26.74 -15.31
CA SER A 256 0.03 -27.75 -14.31
C SER A 256 -0.71 -27.56 -13.01
N ASN A 257 -0.91 -28.65 -12.27
CA ASN A 257 -1.52 -28.63 -10.94
C ASN A 257 -0.44 -28.93 -9.88
N TYR A 258 -0.50 -28.18 -8.81
CA TYR A 258 0.39 -28.33 -7.65
C TYR A 258 -0.46 -28.41 -6.39
N ASP A 259 -0.28 -29.48 -5.61
CA ASP A 259 -0.83 -29.67 -4.28
C ASP A 259 0.34 -29.60 -3.28
N ILE A 260 0.42 -28.53 -2.52
CA ILE A 260 1.56 -28.24 -1.63
C ILE A 260 1.05 -28.34 -0.20
N LEU A 261 1.47 -29.40 0.52
CA LEU A 261 1.12 -29.58 1.93
C LEU A 261 1.92 -28.58 2.78
N ILE A 262 1.21 -27.84 3.59
CA ILE A 262 1.74 -26.88 4.55
C ILE A 262 1.50 -27.41 5.94
N GLN A 263 2.52 -27.36 6.78
CA GLN A 263 2.46 -27.70 8.21
C GLN A 263 3.17 -26.61 8.99
N LEU A 264 2.45 -25.93 9.87
CA LEU A 264 2.97 -24.79 10.63
C LEU A 264 2.58 -24.94 12.10
N GLU A 265 3.47 -24.50 12.97
CA GLU A 265 3.21 -24.39 14.41
C GLU A 265 2.32 -23.15 14.70
N ASN A 266 1.81 -23.05 15.94
CA ASN A 266 1.05 -21.90 16.36
C ASN A 266 1.83 -20.60 16.17
N GLY A 267 1.22 -19.65 15.46
CA GLY A 267 1.89 -18.40 15.12
C GLY A 267 1.11 -17.51 14.18
N LEU A 268 1.76 -16.40 13.82
CA LEU A 268 1.26 -15.40 12.89
C LEU A 268 2.09 -15.47 11.61
N TYR A 269 1.42 -15.69 10.51
CA TYR A 269 2.06 -15.94 9.23
C TYR A 269 1.52 -15.03 8.14
N ARG A 270 2.32 -14.86 7.10
CA ARG A 270 1.98 -14.16 5.86
C ARG A 270 2.22 -15.05 4.67
N PHE A 271 1.20 -15.21 3.86
CA PHE A 271 1.28 -15.73 2.52
C PHE A 271 1.33 -14.58 1.53
N VAL A 272 2.28 -14.66 0.59
CA VAL A 272 2.35 -13.79 -0.58
C VAL A 272 2.42 -14.67 -1.81
N PHE A 273 1.54 -14.44 -2.77
CA PHE A 273 1.65 -15.00 -4.12
C PHE A 273 1.84 -13.83 -5.07
N TYR A 274 2.94 -13.82 -5.77
CA TYR A 274 3.42 -12.69 -6.56
C TYR A 274 3.45 -13.02 -8.04
N ASP A 275 3.01 -12.09 -8.87
CA ASP A 275 3.11 -12.11 -10.34
C ASP A 275 4.00 -10.96 -10.81
N SER A 276 5.08 -11.28 -11.52
CA SER A 276 6.06 -10.29 -11.98
C SER A 276 5.60 -9.43 -13.14
N ASN A 277 4.57 -9.85 -13.86
CA ASN A 277 3.95 -9.08 -14.94
C ASN A 277 2.68 -8.33 -14.52
N GLU A 278 2.28 -8.48 -13.24
CA GLU A 278 1.20 -7.72 -12.62
C GLU A 278 -0.19 -7.96 -13.24
N ASP A 279 -0.36 -9.08 -13.95
CA ASP A 279 -1.59 -9.43 -14.64
C ASP A 279 -2.34 -10.64 -14.05
N GLY A 280 -1.85 -11.17 -12.92
CA GLY A 280 -2.45 -12.30 -12.20
C GLY A 280 -2.34 -13.62 -12.96
N ILE A 281 -3.18 -14.60 -12.56
CA ILE A 281 -3.18 -15.94 -13.17
C ILE A 281 -4.44 -16.22 -14.00
N ASP A 282 -5.33 -15.24 -14.17
CA ASP A 282 -6.49 -15.39 -15.02
C ASP A 282 -6.09 -15.41 -16.51
N ARG A 283 -6.93 -16.01 -17.34
CA ARG A 283 -6.77 -15.87 -18.78
C ARG A 283 -7.03 -14.43 -19.21
N LEU A 284 -6.16 -13.88 -20.06
CA LEU A 284 -6.33 -12.54 -20.62
C LEU A 284 -7.16 -12.63 -21.89
N TRP A 285 -8.44 -12.94 -21.77
CA TRP A 285 -9.37 -13.22 -22.87
C TRP A 285 -9.40 -12.11 -23.94
N TRP A 286 -9.09 -10.89 -23.59
CA TRP A 286 -9.00 -9.74 -24.51
C TRP A 286 -7.69 -9.68 -25.31
N LYS A 287 -6.64 -10.40 -24.89
CA LYS A 287 -5.37 -10.53 -25.63
C LYS A 287 -5.35 -11.76 -26.56
N GLU A 288 -6.21 -12.71 -26.31
CA GLU A 288 -6.18 -14.01 -26.99
C GLU A 288 -7.04 -13.97 -28.24
N LYS A 289 -6.41 -14.01 -29.42
CA LYS A 289 -7.13 -14.02 -30.68
C LYS A 289 -8.00 -15.29 -30.85
N ASP A 290 -7.69 -16.36 -30.11
CA ASP A 290 -8.30 -17.68 -30.33
C ASP A 290 -8.95 -18.31 -29.10
N SER A 291 -9.19 -17.57 -28.02
CA SER A 291 -9.90 -17.99 -26.79
C SER A 291 -9.44 -19.30 -26.10
N VAL A 292 -8.20 -19.75 -26.33
CA VAL A 292 -7.65 -21.01 -25.81
C VAL A 292 -6.88 -20.84 -24.50
N GLY A 293 -6.92 -19.66 -23.91
CA GLY A 293 -6.28 -19.39 -22.63
C GLY A 293 -6.89 -20.19 -21.47
N ILE A 294 -6.06 -20.63 -20.57
CA ILE A 294 -6.45 -21.34 -19.34
C ILE A 294 -6.29 -20.37 -18.17
N SER A 295 -7.37 -20.19 -17.40
CA SER A 295 -7.31 -19.49 -16.12
C SER A 295 -6.62 -20.38 -15.07
N GLY A 296 -5.72 -19.80 -14.33
CA GLY A 296 -5.17 -20.40 -13.13
C GLY A 296 -6.19 -20.38 -11.99
N GLU A 297 -5.93 -21.17 -10.98
CA GLU A 297 -6.73 -21.26 -9.76
C GLU A 297 -5.75 -21.32 -8.56
N LEU A 298 -6.07 -20.61 -7.49
CA LEU A 298 -5.29 -20.63 -6.26
C LEU A 298 -6.21 -20.66 -5.06
N GLY A 299 -5.93 -21.56 -4.12
CA GLY A 299 -6.71 -21.65 -2.89
C GLY A 299 -6.04 -22.47 -1.81
N PHE A 300 -6.52 -22.29 -0.58
CA PHE A 300 -6.17 -23.10 0.57
C PHE A 300 -7.32 -24.08 0.86
N TYR A 301 -6.97 -25.31 1.13
CA TYR A 301 -7.90 -26.40 1.38
C TYR A 301 -7.45 -27.16 2.63
N ASP A 302 -8.41 -27.68 3.40
CA ASP A 302 -8.09 -28.60 4.47
C ASP A 302 -7.59 -29.97 3.91
N VAL A 303 -7.18 -30.85 4.79
CA VAL A 303 -6.71 -32.20 4.40
C VAL A 303 -7.82 -33.08 3.82
N GLU A 304 -9.09 -32.72 4.06
CA GLU A 304 -10.28 -33.37 3.51
C GLU A 304 -10.72 -32.76 2.17
N GLN A 305 -9.94 -31.82 1.63
CA GLN A 305 -10.18 -31.10 0.38
C GLN A 305 -11.32 -30.08 0.41
N ASN A 306 -11.79 -29.64 1.59
CA ASN A 306 -12.74 -28.55 1.70
C ASN A 306 -12.03 -27.21 1.56
N PRO A 307 -12.61 -26.22 0.83
CA PRO A 307 -11.97 -24.93 0.64
C PRO A 307 -11.96 -24.12 1.94
N LEU A 308 -10.79 -23.68 2.37
CA LEU A 308 -10.59 -22.73 3.47
C LEU A 308 -10.58 -21.30 2.96
N LYS A 309 -9.93 -21.08 1.80
CA LYS A 309 -9.85 -19.80 1.11
C LYS A 309 -9.62 -20.01 -0.36
N VAL A 310 -10.40 -19.35 -1.19
CA VAL A 310 -10.17 -19.29 -2.66
C VAL A 310 -9.84 -17.85 -3.02
N PHE A 311 -8.80 -17.68 -3.82
CA PHE A 311 -8.34 -16.37 -4.26
C PHE A 311 -8.85 -16.08 -5.68
N PRO A 312 -9.27 -14.82 -5.96
CA PRO A 312 -9.57 -14.42 -7.32
C PRO A 312 -8.33 -14.55 -8.20
N PRO A 313 -8.43 -15.13 -9.41
CA PRO A 313 -7.28 -15.29 -10.30
C PRO A 313 -6.80 -13.97 -10.92
N ASP A 314 -7.68 -12.97 -10.99
CA ASP A 314 -7.41 -11.62 -11.50
C ASP A 314 -7.03 -10.70 -10.34
N PHE A 315 -5.81 -10.84 -9.83
CA PHE A 315 -5.33 -10.13 -8.63
C PHE A 315 -4.29 -9.04 -8.94
N GLY A 316 -3.84 -8.92 -10.19
CA GLY A 316 -2.76 -8.01 -10.55
C GLY A 316 -1.40 -8.52 -10.06
N GLN A 317 -0.66 -7.68 -9.32
CA GLN A 317 0.72 -7.95 -8.94
C GLN A 317 0.84 -9.00 -7.81
N GLU A 318 0.01 -8.92 -6.77
CA GLU A 318 0.13 -9.85 -5.65
C GLU A 318 -1.19 -10.15 -4.94
N ILE A 319 -1.27 -11.37 -4.42
CA ILE A 319 -2.15 -11.74 -3.31
C ILE A 319 -1.31 -11.69 -2.05
N ARG A 320 -1.77 -10.95 -1.05
CA ARG A 320 -1.19 -10.93 0.28
C ARG A 320 -2.26 -11.29 1.30
N MET A 321 -2.00 -12.33 2.08
CA MET A 321 -2.88 -12.78 3.13
C MET A 321 -2.10 -13.07 4.40
N ASP A 322 -2.41 -12.36 5.47
CA ASP A 322 -1.93 -12.72 6.79
C ASP A 322 -2.94 -13.68 7.43
N PHE A 323 -2.45 -14.68 8.18
CA PHE A 323 -3.28 -15.69 8.82
C PHE A 323 -2.69 -16.15 10.15
N ILE A 324 -3.50 -16.79 10.96
CA ILE A 324 -3.19 -17.28 12.30
C ILE A 324 -3.25 -18.81 12.28
N ILE A 325 -2.24 -19.46 12.84
CA ILE A 325 -2.31 -20.86 13.23
C ILE A 325 -2.46 -20.91 14.75
N GLY A 326 -3.48 -21.62 15.23
CA GLY A 326 -3.76 -21.72 16.65
C GLY A 326 -4.70 -20.63 17.21
N PRO A 327 -4.64 -20.32 18.51
CA PRO A 327 -5.55 -19.38 19.12
C PRO A 327 -5.27 -17.93 18.70
N ILE A 328 -6.33 -17.14 18.60
CA ILE A 328 -6.24 -15.68 18.40
C ILE A 328 -5.60 -15.07 19.64
N PRO A 329 -4.61 -14.19 19.50
CA PRO A 329 -3.94 -13.52 20.63
C PRO A 329 -4.87 -12.74 21.56
#